data_c77d5cf4bf097d18f497b8be2b7e9226
#
_entry.id   c77d5cf4bf097d18f497b8be2b7e9226
#
_cell.length_a   1.000
_cell.length_b   1.000
_cell.length_c   1.000
_cell.angle_alpha   90.00
_cell.angle_beta   90.00
_cell.angle_gamma   90.00
#
_symmetry.space_group_name_H-M   'P 1'
#
loop_
_entity.id
_entity.type
_entity.pdbx_description
1 polymer ?
#
loop_
_entity_poly.entity_id
_entity_poly.type
_entity_poly.pdbx_seq_one_letter_code
_entity_poly.pdbx_strand_id
1 'polypeptide(L)'
;MPSHETVEILLSKSLTAQKIGDLAPKTFEVSNEADLRLAISSEKVVWLRPKTGAGGKGSLIVSDSKFGWMWIEYWKKRGFSSSWIAQEYLDGGNYNVTLIYDRNSNLCGMGMLERLGYIHEAISPTGVTGDVRMAKTIKLDNVVNIAKNAVNMIDKNPVGIFSVDLMGDKVSEINPRFAGRPRLYTLSGANFPAHIVDMELNDNSSYLESIEGYKLIRQVDIEPVAIKED
;
A
#
# COMPACT_ATOMS: atom_id res chain seq x y z
N MET A 1 -2.72 -17.13 -8.70
CA MET A 1 -1.76 -16.07 -8.28
C MET A 1 -1.56 -15.12 -9.44
N PRO A 2 -1.28 -13.81 -9.22
CA PRO A 2 -0.96 -12.87 -10.28
C PRO A 2 0.20 -13.36 -11.17
N SER A 3 0.22 -12.95 -12.43
CA SER A 3 1.28 -13.32 -13.37
C SER A 3 2.63 -12.73 -12.96
N HIS A 4 3.73 -13.30 -13.45
CA HIS A 4 5.07 -12.78 -13.19
C HIS A 4 5.20 -11.32 -13.68
N GLU A 5 4.68 -11.02 -14.87
CA GLU A 5 4.67 -9.66 -15.43
C GLU A 5 3.91 -8.67 -14.53
N THR A 6 2.72 -9.06 -14.04
CA THR A 6 1.94 -8.27 -13.09
C THR A 6 2.74 -7.99 -11.82
N VAL A 7 3.41 -9.01 -11.26
CA VAL A 7 4.22 -8.84 -10.04
C VAL A 7 5.39 -7.90 -10.27
N GLU A 8 6.10 -8.00 -11.40
CA GLU A 8 7.22 -7.10 -11.73
C GLU A 8 6.78 -5.63 -11.81
N ILE A 9 5.63 -5.36 -12.44
CA ILE A 9 5.07 -4.01 -12.49
C ILE A 9 4.78 -3.50 -11.06
N LEU A 10 4.14 -4.33 -10.24
CA LEU A 10 3.71 -3.96 -8.88
C LEU A 10 4.87 -3.79 -7.89
N LEU A 11 6.02 -4.41 -8.12
CA LEU A 11 7.23 -4.21 -7.32
C LEU A 11 7.83 -2.81 -7.49
N SER A 12 7.53 -2.11 -8.57
CA SER A 12 8.02 -0.76 -8.86
C SER A 12 6.89 0.26 -8.79
N LYS A 13 6.95 1.14 -7.79
CA LYS A 13 5.97 2.21 -7.60
C LYS A 13 5.85 3.15 -8.81
N SER A 14 6.96 3.42 -9.51
CA SER A 14 6.93 4.26 -10.70
C SER A 14 6.31 3.54 -11.91
N LEU A 15 6.60 2.25 -12.10
CA LEU A 15 5.95 1.47 -13.16
C LEU A 15 4.45 1.33 -12.90
N THR A 16 4.07 1.05 -11.64
CA THR A 16 2.65 1.03 -11.24
C THR A 16 1.99 2.37 -11.57
N ALA A 17 2.57 3.49 -11.13
CA ALA A 17 2.02 4.82 -11.40
C ALA A 17 1.90 5.10 -12.91
N GLN A 18 2.91 4.75 -13.69
CA GLN A 18 2.88 4.90 -15.15
C GLN A 18 1.75 4.09 -15.80
N LYS A 19 1.52 2.87 -15.33
CA LYS A 19 0.50 1.98 -15.89
C LYS A 19 -0.92 2.42 -15.58
N ILE A 20 -1.17 2.95 -14.37
CA ILE A 20 -2.51 3.37 -13.93
C ILE A 20 -2.79 4.87 -14.18
N GLY A 21 -1.81 5.62 -14.69
CA GLY A 21 -1.98 7.00 -15.17
C GLY A 21 -2.59 7.92 -14.11
N ASP A 22 -3.70 8.57 -14.46
CA ASP A 22 -4.37 9.55 -13.60
C ASP A 22 -4.93 8.99 -12.28
N LEU A 23 -5.01 7.67 -12.14
CA LEU A 23 -5.38 7.05 -10.86
C LEU A 23 -4.22 7.06 -9.85
N ALA A 24 -2.97 7.30 -10.28
CA ALA A 24 -1.81 7.45 -9.41
C ALA A 24 -1.54 8.91 -9.06
N PRO A 25 -0.79 9.19 -7.97
CA PRO A 25 -0.18 10.49 -7.78
C PRO A 25 0.82 10.79 -8.90
N LYS A 26 0.97 12.06 -9.28
CA LYS A 26 2.04 12.48 -10.19
C LYS A 26 3.38 11.99 -9.63
N THR A 27 4.15 11.35 -10.47
CA THR A 27 5.38 10.64 -10.05
C THR A 27 6.56 11.09 -10.88
N PHE A 28 7.63 11.50 -10.21
CA PHE A 28 8.88 11.98 -10.80
C PHE A 28 10.01 11.04 -10.37
N GLU A 29 10.82 10.56 -11.32
CA GLU A 29 12.06 9.86 -11.01
C GLU A 29 13.09 10.87 -10.47
N VAL A 30 13.86 10.46 -9.44
CA VAL A 30 14.84 11.33 -8.79
C VAL A 30 16.21 10.68 -8.84
N SER A 31 17.05 11.18 -9.73
CA SER A 31 18.45 10.73 -9.90
C SER A 31 19.45 11.73 -9.32
N ASN A 32 19.07 12.99 -9.22
CA ASN A 32 19.87 14.10 -8.70
C ASN A 32 18.99 15.17 -8.03
N GLU A 33 19.62 16.19 -7.41
CA GLU A 33 18.89 17.28 -6.74
C GLU A 33 18.05 18.12 -7.72
N ALA A 34 18.46 18.25 -8.98
CA ALA A 34 17.70 19.05 -9.95
C ALA A 34 16.35 18.40 -10.28
N ASP A 35 16.30 17.07 -10.38
CA ASP A 35 15.04 16.34 -10.58
C ASP A 35 14.07 16.59 -9.42
N LEU A 36 14.58 16.55 -8.18
CA LEU A 36 13.77 16.83 -7.00
C LEU A 36 13.28 18.27 -6.96
N ARG A 37 14.11 19.21 -7.40
CA ARG A 37 13.74 20.63 -7.52
C ARG A 37 12.61 20.83 -8.53
N LEU A 38 12.66 20.11 -9.67
CA LEU A 38 11.60 20.13 -10.67
C LEU A 38 10.28 19.60 -10.10
N ALA A 39 10.33 18.45 -9.40
CA ALA A 39 9.17 17.87 -8.75
C ALA A 39 8.52 18.83 -7.73
N ILE A 40 9.35 19.47 -6.87
CA ILE A 40 8.87 20.46 -5.88
C ILE A 40 8.33 21.72 -6.55
N SER A 41 8.94 22.16 -7.65
CA SER A 41 8.44 23.32 -8.41
C SER A 41 7.05 23.06 -9.00
N SER A 42 6.75 21.80 -9.38
CA SER A 42 5.44 21.37 -9.88
C SER A 42 4.40 21.24 -8.75
N GLU A 43 4.77 20.54 -7.67
CA GLU A 43 3.80 20.07 -6.66
C GLU A 43 3.91 20.81 -5.32
N LYS A 44 4.87 21.73 -5.15
CA LYS A 44 5.20 22.48 -3.93
C LYS A 44 5.69 21.58 -2.78
N VAL A 45 4.98 20.53 -2.46
CA VAL A 45 5.32 19.51 -1.46
C VAL A 45 5.24 18.15 -2.11
N VAL A 46 6.24 17.32 -1.90
CA VAL A 46 6.30 15.97 -2.47
C VAL A 46 6.55 14.92 -1.40
N TRP A 47 6.03 13.74 -1.65
CA TRP A 47 6.36 12.53 -0.92
C TRP A 47 7.57 11.87 -1.58
N LEU A 48 8.75 12.11 -1.00
CA LEU A 48 10.00 11.47 -1.42
C LEU A 48 10.06 10.06 -0.86
N ARG A 49 10.30 9.06 -1.70
CA ARG A 49 10.33 7.64 -1.26
C ARG A 49 11.17 6.78 -2.20
N PRO A 50 11.69 5.63 -1.70
CA PRO A 50 12.31 4.65 -2.56
C PRO A 50 11.32 4.09 -3.59
N LYS A 51 11.81 3.88 -4.82
CA LYS A 51 11.05 3.28 -5.92
C LYS A 51 10.58 1.87 -5.60
N THR A 52 11.40 1.10 -4.87
CA THR A 52 11.10 -0.24 -4.38
C THR A 52 11.22 -0.29 -2.85
N GLY A 53 10.59 -1.25 -2.21
CA GLY A 53 10.62 -1.40 -0.75
C GLY A 53 9.24 -1.23 -0.12
N ALA A 54 9.17 -1.40 1.20
CA ALA A 54 7.93 -1.43 1.97
C ALA A 54 8.09 -0.73 3.33
N GLY A 55 6.96 -0.56 4.04
CA GLY A 55 6.95 -0.09 5.43
C GLY A 55 7.30 1.38 5.63
N GLY A 56 7.20 2.21 4.60
CA GLY A 56 7.53 3.64 4.69
C GLY A 56 9.01 3.94 4.89
N LYS A 57 9.88 2.91 4.85
CA LYS A 57 11.32 3.07 5.09
C LYS A 57 11.92 4.03 4.05
N GLY A 58 12.62 5.05 4.55
CA GLY A 58 13.25 6.09 3.72
C GLY A 58 12.29 7.17 3.23
N SER A 59 10.99 7.05 3.46
CA SER A 59 10.03 8.08 3.03
C SER A 59 10.18 9.37 3.82
N LEU A 60 10.00 10.52 3.14
CA LEU A 60 10.07 11.86 3.72
C LEU A 60 9.11 12.79 2.97
N ILE A 61 8.45 13.69 3.70
CA ILE A 61 7.69 14.78 3.11
C ILE A 61 8.63 15.96 2.92
N VAL A 62 8.74 16.49 1.69
CA VAL A 62 9.79 17.44 1.31
C VAL A 62 9.20 18.61 0.52
N SER A 63 9.62 19.83 0.91
CA SER A 63 9.39 21.09 0.18
C SER A 63 10.69 21.82 -0.16
N ASP A 64 11.84 21.30 0.27
CA ASP A 64 13.17 21.83 -0.02
C ASP A 64 14.04 20.73 -0.70
N SER A 65 14.54 21.03 -1.91
CA SER A 65 15.29 20.07 -2.71
C SER A 65 16.62 19.70 -2.10
N LYS A 66 17.33 20.63 -1.45
CA LYS A 66 18.63 20.37 -0.82
C LYS A 66 18.47 19.44 0.36
N PHE A 67 17.46 19.69 1.22
CA PHE A 67 17.15 18.84 2.35
C PHE A 67 16.74 17.42 1.89
N GLY A 68 15.87 17.33 0.90
CA GLY A 68 15.47 16.04 0.33
C GLY A 68 16.64 15.27 -0.30
N TRP A 69 17.56 15.97 -0.99
CA TRP A 69 18.73 15.34 -1.55
C TRP A 69 19.71 14.85 -0.47
N MET A 70 19.93 15.63 0.59
CA MET A 70 20.73 15.19 1.74
C MET A 70 20.15 13.93 2.40
N TRP A 71 18.81 13.80 2.45
CA TRP A 71 18.14 12.60 2.94
C TRP A 71 18.43 11.38 2.08
N ILE A 72 18.39 11.50 0.76
CA ILE A 72 18.76 10.43 -0.17
C ILE A 72 20.21 9.99 0.06
N GLU A 73 21.14 10.96 0.13
CA GLU A 73 22.56 10.67 0.35
C GLU A 73 22.81 10.01 1.72
N TYR A 74 22.08 10.40 2.76
CA TYR A 74 22.14 9.73 4.06
C TYR A 74 21.76 8.24 3.95
N TRP A 75 20.68 7.92 3.25
CA TRP A 75 20.26 6.54 3.05
C TRP A 75 21.20 5.73 2.17
N LYS A 76 21.76 6.33 1.13
CA LYS A 76 22.79 5.71 0.29
C LYS A 76 24.04 5.33 1.12
N LYS A 77 24.51 6.24 1.97
CA LYS A 77 25.66 5.98 2.86
C LYS A 77 25.38 4.85 3.86
N ARG A 78 24.14 4.56 4.18
CA ARG A 78 23.73 3.42 5.01
C ARG A 78 23.52 2.12 4.22
N GLY A 79 23.95 2.07 2.97
CA GLY A 79 23.85 0.88 2.11
C GLY A 79 22.49 0.68 1.45
N PHE A 80 21.64 1.71 1.43
CA PHE A 80 20.33 1.62 0.77
C PHE A 80 20.48 1.93 -0.73
N SER A 81 20.34 0.91 -1.58
CA SER A 81 20.66 0.97 -3.03
C SER A 81 19.44 1.21 -3.93
N SER A 82 18.24 1.47 -3.38
CA SER A 82 17.06 1.72 -4.22
C SER A 82 17.16 3.05 -4.96
N SER A 83 16.63 3.10 -6.18
CA SER A 83 16.33 4.36 -6.87
C SER A 83 15.21 5.10 -6.13
N TRP A 84 15.08 6.41 -6.35
CA TRP A 84 14.14 7.26 -5.64
C TRP A 84 13.12 7.87 -6.57
N ILE A 85 11.94 8.14 -6.02
CA ILE A 85 10.87 8.89 -6.68
C ILE A 85 10.35 9.98 -5.75
N ALA A 86 9.92 11.08 -6.35
CA ALA A 86 9.12 12.10 -5.69
C ALA A 86 7.69 12.00 -6.24
N GLN A 87 6.73 11.88 -5.36
CA GLN A 87 5.32 11.82 -5.73
C GLN A 87 4.57 13.02 -5.17
N GLU A 88 3.52 13.44 -5.86
CA GLU A 88 2.54 14.37 -5.35
C GLU A 88 2.18 14.00 -3.91
N TYR A 89 2.22 14.98 -3.01
CA TYR A 89 1.75 14.78 -1.64
C TYR A 89 0.22 14.75 -1.64
N LEU A 90 -0.32 13.64 -1.22
CA LEU A 90 -1.76 13.41 -1.19
C LEU A 90 -2.32 13.72 0.19
N ASP A 91 -3.43 14.42 0.23
CA ASP A 91 -4.24 14.65 1.42
C ASP A 91 -5.54 13.84 1.33
N GLY A 92 -6.09 13.45 2.47
CA GLY A 92 -7.33 12.69 2.52
C GLY A 92 -7.25 11.40 3.31
N GLY A 93 -8.34 10.61 3.25
CA GLY A 93 -8.44 9.33 3.96
C GLY A 93 -7.42 8.30 3.44
N ASN A 94 -6.88 7.53 4.36
CA ASN A 94 -5.91 6.47 4.02
C ASN A 94 -6.63 5.12 3.99
N TYR A 95 -6.81 4.59 2.79
CA TYR A 95 -7.61 3.40 2.54
C TYR A 95 -6.77 2.22 2.08
N ASN A 96 -7.29 1.03 2.36
CA ASN A 96 -6.83 -0.20 1.72
C ASN A 96 -8.05 -0.96 1.21
N VAL A 97 -8.02 -1.32 -0.07
CA VAL A 97 -9.01 -2.18 -0.69
C VAL A 97 -8.35 -3.50 -1.04
N THR A 98 -8.83 -4.58 -0.47
CA THR A 98 -8.41 -5.95 -0.83
C THR A 98 -9.40 -6.51 -1.82
N LEU A 99 -8.91 -6.95 -2.98
CA LEU A 99 -9.66 -7.59 -4.05
C LEU A 99 -9.14 -9.01 -4.25
N ILE A 100 -10.05 -9.97 -4.40
CA ILE A 100 -9.72 -11.37 -4.64
C ILE A 100 -10.41 -11.80 -5.93
N TYR A 101 -9.63 -12.30 -6.87
CA TYR A 101 -10.10 -12.81 -8.15
C TYR A 101 -9.85 -14.31 -8.25
N ASP A 102 -10.83 -15.03 -8.76
CA ASP A 102 -10.74 -16.46 -9.06
C ASP A 102 -9.86 -16.74 -10.31
N ARG A 103 -9.73 -18.00 -10.68
CA ARG A 103 -8.95 -18.44 -11.87
C ARG A 103 -9.54 -17.94 -13.20
N ASN A 104 -10.81 -17.55 -13.20
CA ASN A 104 -11.53 -17.02 -14.37
C ASN A 104 -11.57 -15.48 -14.36
N SER A 105 -10.82 -14.83 -13.47
CA SER A 105 -10.78 -13.38 -13.29
C SER A 105 -12.11 -12.77 -12.81
N ASN A 106 -12.98 -13.56 -12.19
CA ASN A 106 -14.15 -13.04 -11.52
C ASN A 106 -13.79 -12.54 -10.13
N LEU A 107 -14.29 -11.35 -9.75
CA LEU A 107 -14.13 -10.85 -8.40
C LEU A 107 -14.97 -11.69 -7.44
N CYS A 108 -14.32 -12.47 -6.58
CA CYS A 108 -14.94 -13.35 -5.60
C CYS A 108 -14.72 -12.91 -4.15
N GLY A 109 -13.97 -11.84 -3.91
CA GLY A 109 -13.82 -11.28 -2.56
C GLY A 109 -13.46 -9.82 -2.56
N MET A 110 -14.04 -9.04 -1.63
CA MET A 110 -13.75 -7.63 -1.46
C MET A 110 -13.81 -7.21 0.00
N GLY A 111 -12.82 -6.45 0.44
CA GLY A 111 -12.84 -5.78 1.73
C GLY A 111 -12.20 -4.41 1.64
N MET A 112 -12.76 -3.44 2.36
CA MET A 112 -12.22 -2.11 2.45
C MET A 112 -12.03 -1.71 3.91
N LEU A 113 -10.90 -1.06 4.20
CA LEU A 113 -10.63 -0.47 5.49
C LEU A 113 -10.05 0.94 5.35
N GLU A 114 -10.31 1.76 6.34
CA GLU A 114 -9.63 3.03 6.58
C GLU A 114 -8.60 2.84 7.69
N ARG A 115 -7.36 3.31 7.44
CA ARG A 115 -6.29 3.34 8.43
C ARG A 115 -6.41 4.61 9.26
N LEU A 116 -6.47 4.48 10.58
CA LEU A 116 -6.71 5.58 11.51
C LEU A 116 -5.46 5.93 12.33
N GLY A 117 -4.43 5.09 12.31
CA GLY A 117 -3.19 5.34 13.02
C GLY A 117 -2.19 4.20 12.84
N TYR A 118 -0.92 4.48 13.06
CA TYR A 118 0.19 3.56 12.89
C TYR A 118 0.95 3.30 14.19
N ILE A 119 1.60 2.14 14.27
CA ILE A 119 2.59 1.87 15.30
C ILE A 119 3.83 2.69 14.95
N HIS A 120 4.42 3.35 15.95
CA HIS A 120 5.58 4.23 15.78
C HIS A 120 5.34 5.46 14.86
N GLU A 121 4.09 5.90 14.68
CA GLU A 121 3.78 7.10 13.89
C GLU A 121 4.50 8.35 14.40
N ALA A 122 4.63 8.50 15.72
CA ALA A 122 5.25 9.67 16.33
C ALA A 122 6.77 9.82 16.05
N ILE A 123 7.44 8.74 15.69
CA ILE A 123 8.88 8.74 15.34
C ILE A 123 9.14 8.56 13.84
N SER A 124 8.08 8.37 13.05
CA SER A 124 8.18 8.29 11.60
C SER A 124 8.24 9.69 11.00
N PRO A 125 9.18 10.01 10.10
CA PRO A 125 9.25 11.31 9.45
C PRO A 125 7.99 11.70 8.66
N THR A 126 7.16 10.74 8.33
CA THR A 126 5.92 10.93 7.56
C THR A 126 4.66 10.63 8.37
N GLY A 127 4.79 10.18 9.62
CA GLY A 127 3.66 9.65 10.38
C GLY A 127 3.13 8.30 9.87
N VAL A 128 3.59 7.84 8.70
CA VAL A 128 3.15 6.58 8.08
C VAL A 128 4.22 5.52 8.24
N THR A 129 3.80 4.35 8.72
CA THR A 129 4.65 3.16 8.81
C THR A 129 3.94 1.96 8.17
N GLY A 130 4.62 0.84 7.99
CA GLY A 130 4.00 -0.38 7.48
C GLY A 130 3.04 -1.04 8.48
N ASP A 131 3.07 -0.62 9.75
CA ASP A 131 2.34 -1.25 10.83
C ASP A 131 1.17 -0.39 11.31
N VAL A 132 -0.03 -0.72 10.82
CA VAL A 132 -1.28 -0.07 11.24
C VAL A 132 -1.62 -0.45 12.68
N ARG A 133 -1.78 0.54 13.54
CA ARG A 133 -2.22 0.37 14.94
C ARG A 133 -3.74 0.34 15.02
N MET A 134 -4.41 1.17 14.26
CA MET A 134 -5.87 1.34 14.32
C MET A 134 -6.45 1.44 12.92
N ALA A 135 -7.48 0.66 12.66
CA ALA A 135 -8.23 0.69 11.39
C ALA A 135 -9.72 0.38 11.64
N LYS A 136 -10.56 0.75 10.70
CA LYS A 136 -11.99 0.37 10.67
C LYS A 136 -12.38 -0.16 9.31
N THR A 137 -13.31 -1.11 9.25
CA THR A 137 -13.95 -1.52 8.00
C THR A 137 -14.98 -0.49 7.58
N ILE A 138 -14.91 -0.08 6.32
CA ILE A 138 -15.84 0.88 5.69
C ILE A 138 -16.15 0.42 4.28
N LYS A 139 -17.12 1.07 3.63
CA LYS A 139 -17.39 0.89 2.21
C LYS A 139 -17.61 2.26 1.55
N LEU A 140 -16.77 2.57 0.59
CA LEU A 140 -16.86 3.74 -0.27
C LEU A 140 -16.79 3.28 -1.72
N ASP A 141 -17.92 3.22 -2.41
CA ASP A 141 -18.02 2.64 -3.75
C ASP A 141 -17.12 3.32 -4.77
N ASN A 142 -16.92 4.63 -4.68
CA ASN A 142 -15.99 5.36 -5.54
C ASN A 142 -14.55 4.87 -5.34
N VAL A 143 -14.09 4.67 -4.11
CA VAL A 143 -12.72 4.20 -3.79
C VAL A 143 -12.54 2.75 -4.24
N VAL A 144 -13.55 1.90 -4.01
CA VAL A 144 -13.54 0.50 -4.48
C VAL A 144 -13.45 0.45 -6.01
N ASN A 145 -14.20 1.31 -6.72
CA ASN A 145 -14.16 1.36 -8.19
C ASN A 145 -12.81 1.84 -8.71
N ILE A 146 -12.17 2.83 -8.07
CA ILE A 146 -10.80 3.25 -8.39
C ILE A 146 -9.84 2.07 -8.23
N ALA A 147 -9.91 1.34 -7.13
CA ALA A 147 -9.07 0.17 -6.88
C ALA A 147 -9.24 -0.93 -7.94
N LYS A 148 -10.49 -1.26 -8.30
CA LYS A 148 -10.80 -2.23 -9.38
C LYS A 148 -10.24 -1.78 -10.72
N ASN A 149 -10.45 -0.51 -11.08
CA ASN A 149 -9.96 0.05 -12.32
C ASN A 149 -8.43 0.02 -12.39
N ALA A 150 -7.75 0.38 -11.31
CA ALA A 150 -6.29 0.34 -11.25
C ALA A 150 -5.74 -1.09 -11.44
N VAL A 151 -6.33 -2.10 -10.80
CA VAL A 151 -5.94 -3.50 -11.01
C VAL A 151 -6.16 -3.90 -12.47
N ASN A 152 -7.31 -3.58 -13.07
CA ASN A 152 -7.64 -3.91 -14.46
C ASN A 152 -6.77 -3.17 -15.50
N MET A 153 -6.20 -2.02 -15.15
CA MET A 153 -5.23 -1.33 -16.02
C MET A 153 -3.88 -2.04 -16.04
N ILE A 154 -3.50 -2.70 -14.96
CA ILE A 154 -2.24 -3.46 -14.85
C ILE A 154 -2.41 -4.87 -15.44
N ASP A 155 -3.48 -5.54 -15.06
CA ASP A 155 -3.76 -6.92 -15.47
C ASP A 155 -5.20 -7.01 -15.99
N LYS A 156 -5.36 -7.41 -17.26
CA LYS A 156 -6.68 -7.55 -17.90
C LYS A 156 -7.43 -8.79 -17.45
N ASN A 157 -6.69 -9.78 -16.95
CA ASN A 157 -7.23 -11.04 -16.44
C ASN A 157 -6.66 -11.30 -15.03
N PRO A 158 -7.00 -10.45 -14.04
CA PRO A 158 -6.42 -10.53 -12.72
C PRO A 158 -6.80 -11.84 -12.04
N VAL A 159 -5.83 -12.51 -11.41
CA VAL A 159 -6.03 -13.75 -10.64
C VAL A 159 -5.34 -13.64 -9.29
N GLY A 160 -6.03 -14.02 -8.23
CA GLY A 160 -5.50 -14.02 -6.87
C GLY A 160 -5.79 -12.72 -6.11
N ILE A 161 -4.87 -12.29 -5.27
CA ILE A 161 -5.08 -11.23 -4.31
C ILE A 161 -4.38 -9.95 -4.75
N PHE A 162 -5.12 -8.84 -4.68
CA PHE A 162 -4.58 -7.50 -4.85
C PHE A 162 -4.97 -6.63 -3.65
N SER A 163 -3.98 -6.09 -2.97
CA SER A 163 -4.18 -5.13 -1.88
C SER A 163 -3.80 -3.75 -2.39
N VAL A 164 -4.79 -2.91 -2.62
CA VAL A 164 -4.66 -1.57 -3.18
C VAL A 164 -4.67 -0.55 -2.06
N ASP A 165 -3.60 0.20 -1.94
CA ASP A 165 -3.45 1.31 -0.99
C ASP A 165 -3.79 2.63 -1.67
N LEU A 166 -4.70 3.40 -1.07
CA LEU A 166 -5.14 4.69 -1.60
C LEU A 166 -5.00 5.79 -0.54
N MET A 167 -4.73 6.99 -1.03
CA MET A 167 -4.84 8.22 -0.25
C MET A 167 -5.83 9.13 -0.98
N GLY A 168 -6.95 9.44 -0.33
CA GLY A 168 -8.07 10.08 -1.02
C GLY A 168 -8.58 9.23 -2.19
N ASP A 169 -8.50 9.79 -3.39
CA ASP A 169 -8.91 9.17 -4.67
C ASP A 169 -7.73 8.65 -5.52
N LYS A 170 -6.50 8.66 -5.00
CA LYS A 170 -5.30 8.21 -5.71
C LYS A 170 -4.75 6.91 -5.15
N VAL A 171 -4.33 6.03 -6.05
CA VAL A 171 -3.69 4.76 -5.72
C VAL A 171 -2.19 5.00 -5.49
N SER A 172 -1.75 4.80 -4.26
CA SER A 172 -0.35 4.99 -3.86
C SER A 172 0.51 3.74 -4.04
N GLU A 173 -0.09 2.54 -3.95
CA GLU A 173 0.60 1.26 -4.07
C GLU A 173 -0.42 0.13 -4.32
N ILE A 174 -0.02 -0.89 -5.09
CA ILE A 174 -0.77 -2.13 -5.22
C ILE A 174 0.17 -3.29 -4.88
N ASN A 175 -0.26 -4.13 -3.95
CA ASN A 175 0.51 -5.29 -3.51
C ASN A 175 -0.19 -6.59 -3.94
N PRO A 176 0.49 -7.55 -4.62
CA PRO A 176 -0.08 -8.83 -5.04
C PRO A 176 -0.10 -9.84 -3.87
N ARG A 177 -0.61 -9.41 -2.73
CA ARG A 177 -0.67 -10.18 -1.48
C ARG A 177 -1.65 -9.54 -0.50
N PHE A 178 -1.95 -10.24 0.58
CA PHE A 178 -2.68 -9.63 1.69
C PHE A 178 -1.96 -8.40 2.26
N ALA A 179 -2.72 -7.36 2.57
CA ALA A 179 -2.27 -6.30 3.45
C ALA A 179 -2.01 -6.85 4.86
N GLY A 180 -1.31 -6.08 5.69
CA GLY A 180 -0.90 -6.50 7.03
C GLY A 180 -2.04 -6.75 8.04
N ARG A 181 -3.31 -6.80 7.61
CA ARG A 181 -4.47 -6.90 8.52
C ARG A 181 -5.60 -7.83 8.03
N PRO A 182 -5.31 -9.04 7.55
CA PRO A 182 -6.37 -9.97 7.14
C PRO A 182 -7.30 -10.32 8.30
N ARG A 183 -6.80 -10.26 9.56
CA ARG A 183 -7.60 -10.53 10.76
C ARG A 183 -8.77 -9.55 10.93
N LEU A 184 -8.65 -8.27 10.54
CA LEU A 184 -9.75 -7.32 10.62
C LEU A 184 -10.91 -7.76 9.71
N TYR A 185 -10.60 -8.19 8.51
CA TYR A 185 -11.60 -8.73 7.59
C TYR A 185 -12.25 -10.01 8.15
N THR A 186 -11.45 -10.93 8.73
CA THR A 186 -11.98 -12.14 9.37
C THR A 186 -12.96 -11.80 10.50
N LEU A 187 -12.61 -10.81 11.36
CA LEU A 187 -13.50 -10.36 12.44
C LEU A 187 -14.77 -9.66 11.94
N SER A 188 -14.72 -9.07 10.75
CA SER A 188 -15.88 -8.47 10.08
C SER A 188 -16.60 -9.43 9.12
N GLY A 189 -16.48 -10.74 9.34
CA GLY A 189 -17.20 -11.77 8.61
C GLY A 189 -16.55 -12.28 7.33
N ALA A 190 -15.45 -11.70 6.87
CA ALA A 190 -14.75 -12.10 5.64
C ALA A 190 -13.40 -12.76 5.92
N ASN A 191 -13.40 -14.06 6.17
CA ASN A 191 -12.18 -14.84 6.31
C ASN A 191 -11.55 -15.12 4.94
N PHE A 192 -10.93 -14.12 4.33
CA PHE A 192 -10.31 -14.23 3.02
C PHE A 192 -9.23 -15.33 2.90
N PRO A 193 -8.35 -15.57 3.90
CA PRO A 193 -7.42 -16.70 3.83
C PRO A 193 -8.13 -18.05 3.68
N ALA A 194 -9.17 -18.31 4.48
CA ALA A 194 -9.95 -19.55 4.36
C ALA A 194 -10.71 -19.61 3.04
N HIS A 195 -11.28 -18.50 2.58
CA HIS A 195 -11.98 -18.41 1.30
C HIS A 195 -11.08 -18.77 0.11
N ILE A 196 -9.82 -18.31 0.11
CA ILE A 196 -8.88 -18.67 -0.95
C ILE A 196 -8.55 -20.16 -0.92
N VAL A 197 -8.37 -20.75 0.26
CA VAL A 197 -8.15 -22.19 0.38
C VAL A 197 -9.36 -22.97 -0.14
N ASP A 198 -10.55 -22.55 0.20
CA ASP A 198 -11.80 -23.18 -0.26
C ASP A 198 -11.98 -23.04 -1.79
N MET A 199 -11.67 -21.88 -2.33
CA MET A 199 -11.66 -21.62 -3.77
C MET A 199 -10.66 -22.51 -4.52
N GLU A 200 -9.47 -22.72 -3.97
CA GLU A 200 -8.42 -23.52 -4.63
C GLU A 200 -8.63 -25.04 -4.51
N LEU A 201 -9.22 -25.51 -3.40
CA LEU A 201 -9.42 -26.94 -3.14
C LEU A 201 -10.80 -27.44 -3.55
N ASN A 202 -11.83 -26.62 -3.46
CA ASN A 202 -13.23 -27.02 -3.65
C ASN A 202 -13.93 -26.27 -4.80
N ASP A 203 -13.18 -25.47 -5.58
CA ASP A 203 -13.71 -24.60 -6.66
C ASP A 203 -14.84 -23.66 -6.20
N ASN A 204 -14.86 -23.30 -4.90
CA ASN A 204 -15.88 -22.42 -4.33
C ASN A 204 -15.50 -20.95 -4.51
N SER A 205 -15.97 -20.34 -5.59
CA SER A 205 -15.76 -18.92 -5.90
C SER A 205 -16.96 -18.04 -5.49
N SER A 206 -17.71 -18.41 -4.46
CA SER A 206 -18.78 -17.57 -3.93
C SER A 206 -18.26 -16.21 -3.49
N TYR A 207 -19.04 -15.15 -3.75
CA TYR A 207 -18.60 -13.80 -3.39
C TYR A 207 -18.61 -13.57 -1.88
N LEU A 208 -17.48 -13.08 -1.34
CA LEU A 208 -17.29 -12.80 0.06
C LEU A 208 -16.90 -11.32 0.27
N GLU A 209 -17.66 -10.59 1.08
CA GLU A 209 -17.42 -9.19 1.39
C GLU A 209 -17.31 -8.95 2.90
N SER A 210 -16.39 -8.06 3.31
CA SER A 210 -16.28 -7.65 4.70
C SER A 210 -17.42 -6.74 5.11
N ILE A 211 -17.99 -6.96 6.31
CA ILE A 211 -19.01 -6.11 6.89
C ILE A 211 -18.36 -4.82 7.39
N GLU A 212 -18.97 -3.67 7.09
CA GLU A 212 -18.49 -2.37 7.58
C GLU A 212 -18.80 -2.14 9.06
N GLY A 213 -18.11 -1.15 9.67
CA GLY A 213 -18.36 -0.71 11.05
C GLY A 213 -17.47 -1.40 12.11
N TYR A 214 -16.67 -2.38 11.75
CA TYR A 214 -15.73 -3.02 12.69
C TYR A 214 -14.46 -2.17 12.85
N LYS A 215 -14.04 -1.96 14.10
CA LYS A 215 -12.81 -1.25 14.43
C LYS A 215 -11.81 -2.22 15.07
N LEU A 216 -10.59 -2.24 14.52
CA LEU A 216 -9.46 -2.95 15.11
C LEU A 216 -8.54 -1.94 15.79
N ILE A 217 -8.19 -2.22 17.04
CA ILE A 217 -7.12 -1.54 17.77
C ILE A 217 -6.09 -2.60 18.12
N ARG A 218 -4.88 -2.45 17.62
CA ARG A 218 -3.76 -3.32 17.97
C ARG A 218 -3.09 -2.77 19.21
N GLN A 219 -3.06 -3.56 20.26
CA GLN A 219 -2.20 -3.35 21.42
C GLN A 219 -0.89 -4.10 21.16
N VAL A 220 0.23 -3.47 21.46
CA VAL A 220 1.53 -4.11 21.47
C VAL A 220 1.84 -4.36 22.94
N ASP A 221 1.25 -5.43 23.47
CA ASP A 221 1.63 -5.92 24.77
C ASP A 221 2.90 -6.75 24.59
N ILE A 222 4.01 -6.22 25.07
CA ILE A 222 5.24 -6.98 25.24
C ILE A 222 5.26 -7.36 26.73
N GLU A 223 4.85 -8.58 27.04
CA GLU A 223 5.22 -9.14 28.34
C GLU A 223 6.74 -9.33 28.37
N PRO A 224 7.44 -8.73 29.33
CA PRO A 224 8.88 -8.92 29.44
C PRO A 224 9.17 -10.39 29.76
N VAL A 225 9.98 -11.03 28.92
CA VAL A 225 10.48 -12.38 29.16
C VAL A 225 11.89 -12.26 29.73
N ALA A 226 12.09 -12.77 30.94
CA ALA A 226 13.42 -12.93 31.49
C ALA A 226 14.05 -14.22 30.94
N ILE A 227 15.17 -14.11 30.26
CA ILE A 227 15.98 -15.25 29.81
C ILE A 227 17.22 -15.30 30.68
N LYS A 228 17.46 -16.46 31.35
CA LYS A 228 18.71 -16.71 32.06
C LYS A 228 19.76 -17.08 31.01
N GLU A 229 20.84 -16.32 30.96
CA GLU A 229 22.02 -16.69 30.16
C GLU A 229 22.81 -17.73 30.98
N ASP A 230 23.20 -18.84 30.35
CA ASP A 230 24.04 -19.91 30.92
C ASP A 230 25.52 -19.51 30.92
#